data_e92f672023acad70407bb097b508541d
#
_entry.id   e92f672023acad70407bb097b508541d
#
_cell.length_a   1.000
_cell.length_b   1.000
_cell.length_c   1.000
_cell.angle_alpha   90.00
_cell.angle_beta   90.00
_cell.angle_gamma   90.00
#
_symmetry.space_group_name_H-M   'P 1'
#
loop_
_entity.id
_entity.type
_entity.pdbx_description
1 polymer ?
#
loop_
_entity_poly.entity_id
_entity_poly.type
_entity_poly.pdbx_seq_one_letter_code
_entity_poly.pdbx_strand_id
1 'polypeptide(L)'
;MEDNKPKTTINITNEKLEEEINKLDIEVIPTPKIDNIKSDLTFKLVVVGNPSVGKSCLSLQGTTGKFEDSYVATVGFDFYSFFAKIENQLIRLQIWDTCGQEGYRSLVQNFYRGTALAILVYAINDIKSFNDVGTWVKQLRAYSNPDVKMFLVGNKNDLVNERKISEEEGRKCSKDLDFYCFYETSAKTGFNSKEVFIKAVKLLYINYRKYNSGQAANDTKKTGNKKLGKELLDKEKKRKRDCC
;
A
#
# COMPACT_ATOMS: atom_id res chain seq x y z
N MET A 1 -11.51 19.75 -32.38
CA MET A 1 -11.90 20.46 -31.13
C MET A 1 -11.51 19.54 -30.00
N GLU A 2 -10.32 19.73 -29.45
CA GLU A 2 -9.76 18.91 -28.37
C GLU A 2 -10.31 19.44 -27.05
N ASP A 3 -10.95 18.54 -26.31
CA ASP A 3 -11.46 18.81 -24.96
C ASP A 3 -10.31 18.98 -23.96
N ASN A 4 -9.96 20.23 -23.72
CA ASN A 4 -9.00 20.66 -22.72
C ASN A 4 -9.70 20.71 -21.34
N LYS A 5 -9.87 19.57 -20.66
CA LYS A 5 -10.33 19.54 -19.27
C LYS A 5 -9.16 19.63 -18.28
N PRO A 6 -9.32 20.34 -17.16
CA PRO A 6 -8.21 20.98 -16.46
C PRO A 6 -7.39 19.99 -15.63
N LYS A 7 -6.14 19.78 -16.02
CA LYS A 7 -5.09 19.12 -15.19
C LYS A 7 -4.80 19.89 -13.88
N THR A 8 -5.24 21.11 -13.77
CA THR A 8 -4.93 22.02 -12.64
C THR A 8 -5.68 21.67 -11.35
N THR A 9 -6.92 21.16 -11.45
CA THR A 9 -7.73 20.84 -10.26
C THR A 9 -7.20 19.63 -9.49
N ILE A 10 -6.60 18.66 -10.18
CA ILE A 10 -6.05 17.44 -9.57
C ILE A 10 -4.77 17.78 -8.78
N ASN A 11 -3.94 18.68 -9.28
CA ASN A 11 -2.68 19.06 -8.62
C ASN A 11 -2.94 19.81 -7.30
N ILE A 12 -3.86 20.75 -7.28
CA ILE A 12 -4.21 21.50 -6.05
C ILE A 12 -4.79 20.59 -4.97
N THR A 13 -5.52 19.55 -5.35
CA THR A 13 -6.10 18.59 -4.42
C THR A 13 -5.04 17.68 -3.81
N ASN A 14 -4.03 17.28 -4.60
CA ASN A 14 -2.93 16.44 -4.13
C ASN A 14 -1.97 17.24 -3.23
N GLU A 15 -1.65 18.49 -3.54
CA GLU A 15 -0.82 19.35 -2.69
C GLU A 15 -1.43 19.57 -1.30
N LYS A 16 -2.72 19.88 -1.23
CA LYS A 16 -3.44 20.01 0.05
C LYS A 16 -3.45 18.70 0.85
N LEU A 17 -3.60 17.57 0.16
CA LEU A 17 -3.56 16.26 0.79
C LEU A 17 -2.17 15.95 1.35
N GLU A 18 -1.11 16.33 0.63
CA GLU A 18 0.27 16.21 1.09
C GLU A 18 0.54 17.07 2.31
N GLU A 19 0.04 18.31 2.34
CA GLU A 19 0.15 19.18 3.51
C GLU A 19 -0.56 18.58 4.74
N GLU A 20 -1.77 18.02 4.57
CA GLU A 20 -2.49 17.34 5.64
C GLU A 20 -1.71 16.11 6.15
N ILE A 21 -1.15 15.30 5.24
CA ILE A 21 -0.34 14.13 5.57
C ILE A 21 0.90 14.54 6.39
N ASN A 22 1.57 15.62 5.98
CA ASN A 22 2.80 16.07 6.64
C ASN A 22 2.54 16.64 8.05
N LYS A 23 1.35 17.19 8.29
CA LYS A 23 0.94 17.71 9.61
C LYS A 23 0.54 16.62 10.60
N LEU A 24 0.29 15.39 10.15
CA LEU A 24 -0.09 14.31 11.06
C LEU A 24 1.11 13.81 11.85
N ASP A 25 1.01 13.89 13.16
CA ASP A 25 1.92 13.17 14.06
C ASP A 25 1.57 11.68 14.05
N ILE A 26 2.60 10.86 14.01
CA ILE A 26 2.49 9.41 13.98
C ILE A 26 3.51 8.78 14.94
N GLU A 27 3.02 7.93 15.81
CA GLU A 27 3.83 7.07 16.65
C GLU A 27 3.82 5.66 16.06
N VAL A 28 4.98 5.17 15.62
CA VAL A 28 5.11 3.79 15.13
C VAL A 28 5.27 2.87 16.32
N ILE A 29 4.34 1.94 16.46
CA ILE A 29 4.35 0.96 17.54
C ILE A 29 5.16 -0.27 17.08
N PRO A 30 6.18 -0.70 17.85
CA PRO A 30 6.89 -1.93 17.53
C PRO A 30 5.89 -3.09 17.38
N THR A 31 6.07 -3.88 16.33
CA THR A 31 5.16 -5.02 16.08
C THR A 31 5.15 -5.93 17.30
N PRO A 32 4.03 -6.06 17.99
CA PRO A 32 3.97 -6.87 19.20
C PRO A 32 4.13 -8.35 18.86
N LYS A 33 4.70 -9.09 19.77
CA LYS A 33 4.87 -10.55 19.65
C LYS A 33 3.55 -11.33 19.72
N ILE A 34 2.41 -10.65 19.90
CA ILE A 34 1.09 -11.26 20.15
C ILE A 34 0.15 -10.83 19.01
N ASP A 35 -0.36 -11.81 18.28
CA ASP A 35 -1.25 -11.60 17.11
C ASP A 35 -2.64 -11.01 17.42
N ASN A 36 -3.00 -10.81 18.69
CA ASN A 36 -4.35 -10.46 19.14
C ASN A 36 -4.53 -9.00 19.57
N ILE A 37 -3.69 -8.07 19.09
CA ILE A 37 -3.94 -6.66 19.39
C ILE A 37 -5.13 -6.17 18.58
N LYS A 38 -6.18 -5.76 19.32
CA LYS A 38 -7.35 -5.10 18.73
C LYS A 38 -6.95 -3.69 18.31
N SER A 39 -6.86 -3.45 17.01
CA SER A 39 -6.70 -2.12 16.44
C SER A 39 -8.05 -1.45 16.22
N ASP A 40 -8.08 -0.12 16.31
CA ASP A 40 -9.29 0.67 16.03
C ASP A 40 -9.61 0.66 14.53
N LEU A 41 -8.55 0.74 13.71
CA LEU A 41 -8.64 0.71 12.26
C LEU A 41 -7.68 -0.35 11.69
N THR A 42 -8.15 -1.05 10.66
CA THR A 42 -7.31 -2.02 9.93
C THR A 42 -7.45 -1.77 8.44
N PHE A 43 -6.32 -1.62 7.75
CA PHE A 43 -6.25 -1.46 6.31
C PHE A 43 -5.44 -2.59 5.67
N LYS A 44 -5.96 -3.14 4.59
CA LYS A 44 -5.26 -4.13 3.79
C LYS A 44 -4.34 -3.43 2.78
N LEU A 45 -3.07 -3.82 2.80
CA LEU A 45 -2.04 -3.38 1.87
C LEU A 45 -1.45 -4.61 1.17
N VAL A 46 -1.26 -4.56 -0.15
CA VAL A 46 -0.56 -5.61 -0.90
C VAL A 46 0.77 -5.09 -1.43
N VAL A 47 1.78 -5.97 -1.41
CA VAL A 47 3.09 -5.69 -2.02
C VAL A 47 3.25 -6.62 -3.23
N VAL A 48 3.45 -6.03 -4.40
CA VAL A 48 3.50 -6.74 -5.69
C VAL A 48 4.73 -6.33 -6.50
N GLY A 49 5.07 -7.10 -7.52
CA GLY A 49 6.22 -6.87 -8.38
C GLY A 49 6.93 -8.18 -8.73
N ASN A 50 7.93 -8.12 -9.60
CA ASN A 50 8.65 -9.29 -10.10
C ASN A 50 9.34 -10.11 -8.98
N PRO A 51 9.73 -11.35 -9.25
CA PRO A 51 10.58 -12.12 -8.34
C PRO A 51 11.88 -11.39 -8.04
N SER A 52 12.45 -11.59 -6.87
CA SER A 52 13.78 -11.10 -6.47
C SER A 52 13.96 -9.57 -6.45
N VAL A 53 12.91 -8.76 -6.59
CA VAL A 53 12.99 -7.29 -6.43
C VAL A 53 13.10 -6.86 -4.96
N GLY A 54 12.88 -7.78 -4.01
CA GLY A 54 13.02 -7.55 -2.57
C GLY A 54 11.73 -7.11 -1.87
N LYS A 55 10.56 -7.54 -2.34
CA LYS A 55 9.25 -7.26 -1.71
C LYS A 55 9.20 -7.67 -0.24
N SER A 56 9.56 -8.92 0.04
CA SER A 56 9.54 -9.49 1.38
C SER A 56 10.60 -8.87 2.28
N CYS A 57 11.80 -8.62 1.73
CA CYS A 57 12.83 -7.90 2.47
C CYS A 57 12.39 -6.48 2.83
N LEU A 58 11.71 -5.77 1.90
CA LEU A 58 11.15 -4.44 2.17
C LEU A 58 10.08 -4.50 3.26
N SER A 59 9.17 -5.49 3.18
CA SER A 59 8.11 -5.69 4.16
C SER A 59 8.69 -6.01 5.55
N LEU A 60 9.65 -6.92 5.63
CA LEU A 60 10.35 -7.27 6.87
C LEU A 60 11.10 -6.07 7.45
N GLN A 61 11.93 -5.41 6.63
CA GLN A 61 12.72 -4.25 7.05
C GLN A 61 11.82 -3.11 7.52
N GLY A 62 10.79 -2.77 6.77
CA GLY A 62 9.88 -1.67 7.11
C GLY A 62 9.05 -1.92 8.37
N THR A 63 8.74 -3.18 8.69
CA THR A 63 7.93 -3.55 9.86
C THR A 63 8.75 -3.83 11.11
N THR A 64 9.94 -4.43 10.96
CA THR A 64 10.75 -4.91 12.09
C THR A 64 12.10 -4.20 12.23
N GLY A 65 12.56 -3.48 11.21
CA GLY A 65 13.90 -2.91 11.14
C GLY A 65 14.99 -3.97 10.93
N LYS A 66 14.64 -5.17 10.45
CA LYS A 66 15.58 -6.27 10.24
C LYS A 66 15.72 -6.58 8.75
N PHE A 67 16.93 -6.97 8.38
CA PHE A 67 17.25 -7.49 7.06
C PHE A 67 17.90 -8.87 7.21
N GLU A 68 17.51 -9.80 6.35
CA GLU A 68 18.07 -11.16 6.31
C GLU A 68 18.68 -11.42 4.93
N ASP A 69 20.01 -11.64 4.89
CA ASP A 69 20.73 -11.88 3.63
C ASP A 69 20.36 -13.22 2.98
N SER A 70 19.96 -14.20 3.80
CA SER A 70 19.61 -15.58 3.36
C SER A 70 18.12 -15.75 3.10
N TYR A 71 17.51 -14.79 2.38
CA TYR A 71 16.09 -14.85 2.12
C TYR A 71 15.72 -15.97 1.14
N VAL A 72 14.88 -16.91 1.57
CA VAL A 72 14.30 -17.94 0.72
C VAL A 72 13.14 -17.35 -0.07
N ALA A 73 12.99 -17.74 -1.35
CA ALA A 73 11.91 -17.25 -2.20
C ALA A 73 10.53 -17.51 -1.54
N THR A 74 9.68 -16.48 -1.50
CA THR A 74 8.32 -16.57 -0.98
C THR A 74 7.50 -17.57 -1.81
N VAL A 75 6.94 -18.58 -1.13
CA VAL A 75 6.01 -19.54 -1.74
C VAL A 75 4.59 -19.15 -1.34
N GLY A 76 3.79 -18.70 -2.31
CA GLY A 76 2.44 -18.22 -2.05
C GLY A 76 2.41 -16.77 -1.58
N PHE A 77 2.26 -16.52 -0.29
CA PHE A 77 2.25 -15.18 0.31
C PHE A 77 2.73 -15.23 1.76
N ASP A 78 3.32 -14.14 2.20
CA ASP A 78 3.64 -13.87 3.60
C ASP A 78 2.79 -12.73 4.14
N PHE A 79 2.66 -12.69 5.45
CA PHE A 79 1.83 -11.72 6.13
C PHE A 79 2.61 -10.96 7.19
N TYR A 80 2.64 -9.62 7.04
CA TYR A 80 3.25 -8.73 8.01
C TYR A 80 2.21 -7.77 8.58
N SER A 81 2.49 -7.22 9.74
CA SER A 81 1.68 -6.18 10.36
C SER A 81 2.54 -4.97 10.67
N PHE A 82 2.06 -3.79 10.32
CA PHE A 82 2.66 -2.52 10.74
C PHE A 82 1.66 -1.78 11.60
N PHE A 83 2.06 -1.41 12.81
CA PHE A 83 1.20 -0.71 13.76
C PHE A 83 1.66 0.73 13.93
N ALA A 84 0.69 1.63 13.94
CA ALA A 84 0.95 3.03 14.23
C ALA A 84 -0.23 3.66 14.96
N LYS A 85 0.06 4.67 15.78
CA LYS A 85 -0.94 5.48 16.45
C LYS A 85 -0.96 6.86 15.81
N ILE A 86 -2.13 7.30 15.40
CA ILE A 86 -2.39 8.65 14.93
C ILE A 86 -3.52 9.21 15.78
N GLU A 87 -3.31 10.37 16.39
CA GLU A 87 -4.21 10.92 17.38
C GLU A 87 -4.45 9.87 18.50
N ASN A 88 -5.68 9.44 18.74
CA ASN A 88 -6.00 8.41 19.74
C ASN A 88 -6.38 7.07 19.12
N GLN A 89 -6.10 6.85 17.83
CA GLN A 89 -6.49 5.63 17.13
C GLN A 89 -5.27 4.74 16.82
N LEU A 90 -5.36 3.47 17.21
CA LEU A 90 -4.41 2.44 16.84
C LEU A 90 -4.76 1.88 15.47
N ILE A 91 -3.87 2.04 14.52
CA ILE A 91 -4.04 1.66 13.13
C ILE A 91 -3.13 0.46 12.84
N ARG A 92 -3.70 -0.55 12.18
CA ARG A 92 -2.97 -1.71 11.69
C ARG A 92 -2.97 -1.72 10.16
N LEU A 93 -1.79 -1.75 9.53
CA LEU A 93 -1.66 -2.20 8.15
C LEU A 93 -1.48 -3.71 8.14
N GLN A 94 -2.36 -4.40 7.46
CA GLN A 94 -2.22 -5.81 7.11
C GLN A 94 -1.49 -5.89 5.77
N ILE A 95 -0.21 -6.24 5.80
CA ILE A 95 0.66 -6.28 4.63
C ILE A 95 0.67 -7.70 4.08
N TRP A 96 0.15 -7.87 2.87
CA TRP A 96 0.15 -9.10 2.12
C TRP A 96 1.30 -9.07 1.12
N ASP A 97 2.40 -9.70 1.48
CA ASP A 97 3.56 -9.87 0.60
C ASP A 97 3.34 -11.05 -0.32
N THR A 98 3.27 -10.79 -1.61
CA THR A 98 2.95 -11.81 -2.60
C THR A 98 4.18 -12.35 -3.30
N CYS A 99 4.19 -13.65 -3.64
CA CYS A 99 5.22 -14.18 -4.52
C CYS A 99 5.18 -13.47 -5.88
N GLY A 100 6.36 -13.14 -6.42
CA GLY A 100 6.47 -12.48 -7.72
C GLY A 100 6.42 -13.44 -8.91
N GLN A 101 6.25 -14.74 -8.68
CA GLN A 101 6.31 -15.76 -9.75
C GLN A 101 5.03 -15.77 -10.61
N GLU A 102 5.23 -15.80 -11.89
CA GLU A 102 4.15 -15.77 -12.91
C GLU A 102 3.17 -16.94 -12.80
N GLY A 103 3.63 -18.11 -12.33
CA GLY A 103 2.80 -19.31 -12.15
C GLY A 103 1.70 -19.17 -11.09
N TYR A 104 1.77 -18.18 -10.19
CA TYR A 104 0.79 -17.95 -9.13
C TYR A 104 -0.13 -16.75 -9.41
N ARG A 105 -0.09 -16.16 -10.60
CA ARG A 105 -0.87 -14.96 -10.97
C ARG A 105 -2.38 -15.13 -10.74
N SER A 106 -2.92 -16.32 -11.00
CA SER A 106 -4.36 -16.59 -10.76
C SER A 106 -4.74 -16.61 -9.27
N LEU A 107 -3.83 -17.01 -8.39
CA LEU A 107 -4.02 -16.96 -6.94
C LEU A 107 -3.89 -15.53 -6.41
N VAL A 108 -2.96 -14.75 -6.97
CA VAL A 108 -2.67 -13.37 -6.56
C VAL A 108 -3.87 -12.46 -6.80
N GLN A 109 -4.71 -12.71 -7.81
CA GLN A 109 -5.93 -11.94 -8.09
C GLN A 109 -6.90 -11.91 -6.90
N ASN A 110 -7.02 -13.02 -6.17
CA ASN A 110 -7.87 -13.07 -4.96
C ASN A 110 -7.34 -12.19 -3.83
N PHE A 111 -6.02 -11.91 -3.81
CA PHE A 111 -5.41 -11.04 -2.81
C PHE A 111 -5.65 -9.56 -3.07
N TYR A 112 -5.98 -9.15 -4.31
CA TYR A 112 -6.24 -7.75 -4.63
C TYR A 112 -7.60 -7.26 -4.13
N ARG A 113 -8.53 -8.15 -3.88
CA ARG A 113 -9.86 -7.78 -3.39
C ARG A 113 -9.79 -7.16 -2.00
N GLY A 114 -10.41 -6.00 -1.83
CA GLY A 114 -10.44 -5.27 -0.57
C GLY A 114 -9.12 -4.57 -0.21
N THR A 115 -8.16 -4.50 -1.15
CA THR A 115 -6.93 -3.74 -0.97
C THR A 115 -7.23 -2.25 -0.90
N ALA A 116 -6.76 -1.61 0.17
CA ALA A 116 -6.87 -0.17 0.36
C ALA A 116 -5.69 0.58 -0.31
N LEU A 117 -4.51 -0.04 -0.34
CA LEU A 117 -3.31 0.50 -0.96
C LEU A 117 -2.43 -0.63 -1.50
N ALA A 118 -1.82 -0.43 -2.67
CA ALA A 118 -0.85 -1.34 -3.25
C ALA A 118 0.53 -0.68 -3.33
N ILE A 119 1.57 -1.42 -2.94
CA ILE A 119 2.97 -1.05 -3.16
C ILE A 119 3.49 -1.92 -4.30
N LEU A 120 3.87 -1.29 -5.42
CA LEU A 120 4.49 -1.95 -6.55
C LEU A 120 5.99 -1.74 -6.48
N VAL A 121 6.74 -2.84 -6.40
CA VAL A 121 8.19 -2.82 -6.22
C VAL A 121 8.89 -3.29 -7.48
N TYR A 122 9.87 -2.52 -7.94
CA TYR A 122 10.88 -2.93 -8.90
C TYR A 122 12.28 -2.80 -8.29
N ALA A 123 13.31 -3.40 -8.87
CA ALA A 123 14.69 -3.22 -8.43
C ALA A 123 15.44 -2.28 -9.39
N ILE A 124 16.17 -1.29 -8.86
CA ILE A 124 16.86 -0.27 -9.67
C ILE A 124 17.94 -0.85 -10.60
N ASN A 125 18.39 -2.08 -10.33
CA ASN A 125 19.38 -2.82 -11.12
C ASN A 125 18.75 -3.87 -12.07
N ASP A 126 17.41 -3.94 -12.15
CA ASP A 126 16.70 -4.91 -12.98
C ASP A 126 15.71 -4.22 -13.94
N ILE A 127 16.16 -4.02 -15.20
CA ILE A 127 15.37 -3.39 -16.27
C ILE A 127 14.06 -4.16 -16.51
N LYS A 128 14.08 -5.51 -16.44
CA LYS A 128 12.89 -6.31 -16.66
C LYS A 128 11.82 -5.99 -15.64
N SER A 129 12.19 -5.90 -14.37
CA SER A 129 11.24 -5.55 -13.30
C SER A 129 10.62 -4.18 -13.47
N PHE A 130 11.37 -3.22 -14.02
CA PHE A 130 10.87 -1.88 -14.33
C PHE A 130 9.94 -1.87 -15.55
N ASN A 131 10.29 -2.58 -16.62
CA ASN A 131 9.44 -2.69 -17.81
C ASN A 131 8.10 -3.37 -17.51
N ASP A 132 8.06 -4.27 -16.55
CA ASP A 132 6.86 -5.01 -16.15
C ASP A 132 5.90 -4.18 -15.25
N VAL A 133 6.30 -2.98 -14.78
CA VAL A 133 5.49 -2.09 -13.93
C VAL A 133 4.11 -1.85 -14.53
N GLY A 134 4.04 -1.53 -15.84
CA GLY A 134 2.76 -1.30 -16.52
C GLY A 134 1.83 -2.52 -16.52
N THR A 135 2.39 -3.73 -16.57
CA THR A 135 1.63 -4.99 -16.50
C THR A 135 1.03 -5.19 -15.11
N TRP A 136 1.80 -4.93 -14.05
CA TRP A 136 1.33 -5.00 -12.68
C TRP A 136 0.23 -3.98 -12.40
N VAL A 137 0.36 -2.75 -12.89
CA VAL A 137 -0.68 -1.71 -12.78
C VAL A 137 -1.99 -2.15 -13.42
N LYS A 138 -1.93 -2.74 -14.64
CA LYS A 138 -3.14 -3.26 -15.31
C LYS A 138 -3.82 -4.35 -14.49
N GLN A 139 -3.05 -5.26 -13.88
CA GLN A 139 -3.61 -6.31 -13.02
C GLN A 139 -4.22 -5.73 -11.73
N LEU A 140 -3.53 -4.82 -11.05
CA LEU A 140 -4.05 -4.15 -9.86
C LEU A 140 -5.38 -3.45 -10.16
N ARG A 141 -5.47 -2.68 -11.24
CA ARG A 141 -6.70 -1.97 -11.64
C ARG A 141 -7.83 -2.91 -12.02
N ALA A 142 -7.52 -4.08 -12.58
CA ALA A 142 -8.54 -5.07 -12.98
C ALA A 142 -9.18 -5.80 -11.80
N TYR A 143 -8.44 -6.02 -10.70
CA TYR A 143 -8.88 -6.92 -9.63
C TYR A 143 -8.99 -6.25 -8.24
N SER A 144 -8.55 -5.01 -8.08
CA SER A 144 -8.74 -4.23 -6.86
C SER A 144 -9.88 -3.22 -7.00
N ASN A 145 -10.11 -2.43 -5.95
CA ASN A 145 -11.08 -1.33 -6.04
C ASN A 145 -10.61 -0.27 -7.06
N PRO A 146 -11.53 0.38 -7.79
CA PRO A 146 -11.18 1.42 -8.76
C PRO A 146 -10.35 2.57 -8.15
N ASP A 147 -10.58 2.88 -6.88
CA ASP A 147 -9.92 3.99 -6.14
C ASP A 147 -8.67 3.55 -5.39
N VAL A 148 -8.17 2.32 -5.62
CA VAL A 148 -6.96 1.82 -4.96
C VAL A 148 -5.80 2.78 -5.19
N LYS A 149 -5.17 3.23 -4.10
CA LYS A 149 -3.96 4.04 -4.18
C LYS A 149 -2.76 3.14 -4.41
N MET A 150 -1.88 3.56 -5.30
CA MET A 150 -0.68 2.80 -5.65
C MET A 150 0.57 3.62 -5.34
N PHE A 151 1.56 3.00 -4.71
CA PHE A 151 2.90 3.55 -4.52
C PHE A 151 3.86 2.80 -5.45
N LEU A 152 4.75 3.52 -6.12
CA LEU A 152 5.85 2.93 -6.87
C LEU A 152 7.12 2.97 -6.03
N VAL A 153 7.81 1.83 -5.93
CA VAL A 153 9.03 1.71 -5.13
C VAL A 153 10.15 1.12 -5.97
N GLY A 154 11.22 1.89 -6.17
CA GLY A 154 12.50 1.44 -6.71
C GLY A 154 13.39 0.94 -5.58
N ASN A 155 13.45 -0.37 -5.37
CA ASN A 155 14.21 -0.99 -4.29
C ASN A 155 15.66 -1.29 -4.69
N LYS A 156 16.50 -1.61 -3.70
CA LYS A 156 17.94 -1.89 -3.82
C LYS A 156 18.77 -0.65 -4.19
N ASN A 157 18.38 0.51 -3.65
CA ASN A 157 19.09 1.77 -3.84
C ASN A 157 20.56 1.70 -3.39
N ASP A 158 20.92 0.75 -2.52
CA ASP A 158 22.29 0.46 -2.11
C ASP A 158 23.19 -0.07 -3.25
N LEU A 159 22.61 -0.61 -4.32
CA LEU A 159 23.35 -1.12 -5.48
C LEU A 159 23.67 -0.03 -6.52
N VAL A 160 24.28 1.07 -6.07
CA VAL A 160 24.53 2.26 -6.90
C VAL A 160 25.33 1.94 -8.15
N ASN A 161 26.36 1.08 -8.03
CA ASN A 161 27.24 0.70 -9.13
C ASN A 161 26.57 -0.24 -10.16
N GLU A 162 25.45 -0.87 -9.77
CA GLU A 162 24.68 -1.77 -10.64
C GLU A 162 23.40 -1.11 -11.16
N ARG A 163 23.17 0.16 -10.84
CA ARG A 163 21.97 0.89 -11.23
C ARG A 163 21.79 0.89 -12.75
N LYS A 164 20.60 0.51 -13.19
CA LYS A 164 20.15 0.51 -14.58
C LYS A 164 18.97 1.43 -14.84
N ILE A 165 18.26 1.79 -13.80
CA ILE A 165 17.11 2.68 -13.85
C ILE A 165 17.44 3.91 -13.00
N SER A 166 17.40 5.09 -13.59
CA SER A 166 17.59 6.34 -12.89
C SER A 166 16.39 6.70 -12.02
N GLU A 167 16.59 7.52 -11.01
CA GLU A 167 15.51 8.04 -10.18
C GLU A 167 14.51 8.86 -11.00
N GLU A 168 14.98 9.58 -12.03
CA GLU A 168 14.14 10.36 -12.93
C GLU A 168 13.20 9.49 -13.76
N GLU A 169 13.69 8.35 -14.26
CA GLU A 169 12.86 7.38 -14.98
C GLU A 169 11.78 6.81 -14.06
N GLY A 170 12.14 6.47 -12.81
CA GLY A 170 11.18 6.01 -11.80
C GLY A 170 10.12 7.06 -11.49
N ARG A 171 10.51 8.32 -11.29
CA ARG A 171 9.60 9.44 -11.06
C ARG A 171 8.69 9.70 -12.26
N LYS A 172 9.21 9.63 -13.47
CA LYS A 172 8.44 9.78 -14.71
C LYS A 172 7.42 8.64 -14.84
N CYS A 173 7.85 7.40 -14.68
CA CYS A 173 6.97 6.22 -14.71
C CYS A 173 5.83 6.35 -13.68
N SER A 174 6.15 6.82 -12.47
CA SER A 174 5.16 7.05 -11.41
C SER A 174 4.09 8.07 -11.84
N LYS A 175 4.47 9.15 -12.50
CA LYS A 175 3.53 10.16 -13.02
C LYS A 175 2.70 9.64 -14.19
N ASP A 176 3.34 8.97 -15.14
CA ASP A 176 2.71 8.49 -16.37
C ASP A 176 1.67 7.40 -16.10
N LEU A 177 1.87 6.61 -15.04
CA LEU A 177 0.98 5.51 -14.63
C LEU A 177 0.07 5.86 -13.44
N ASP A 178 0.03 7.15 -13.02
CA ASP A 178 -0.87 7.66 -11.98
C ASP A 178 -0.66 6.98 -10.62
N PHE A 179 0.59 6.79 -10.23
CA PHE A 179 0.92 6.43 -8.86
C PHE A 179 0.76 7.64 -7.93
N TYR A 180 0.32 7.39 -6.71
CA TYR A 180 0.19 8.43 -5.70
C TYR A 180 1.54 9.04 -5.32
N CYS A 181 2.57 8.20 -5.14
CA CYS A 181 3.93 8.63 -4.86
C CYS A 181 4.97 7.62 -5.36
N PHE A 182 6.21 8.10 -5.40
CA PHE A 182 7.39 7.32 -5.75
C PHE A 182 8.42 7.40 -4.63
N TYR A 183 9.01 6.25 -4.29
CA TYR A 183 10.13 6.13 -3.36
C TYR A 183 11.24 5.29 -3.97
N GLU A 184 12.49 5.68 -3.72
CA GLU A 184 13.60 4.73 -3.74
C GLU A 184 13.86 4.22 -2.33
N THR A 185 14.12 2.92 -2.21
CA THR A 185 14.34 2.24 -0.94
C THR A 185 15.53 1.30 -1.01
N SER A 186 16.10 1.00 0.14
CA SER A 186 16.98 -0.15 0.31
C SER A 186 16.51 -0.97 1.51
N ALA A 187 16.00 -2.15 1.24
CA ALA A 187 15.66 -3.10 2.30
C ALA A 187 16.92 -3.52 3.11
N LYS A 188 18.09 -3.51 2.47
CA LYS A 188 19.37 -3.87 3.10
C LYS A 188 19.83 -2.84 4.11
N THR A 189 19.81 -1.56 3.75
CA THR A 189 20.28 -0.47 4.62
C THR A 189 19.19 0.13 5.50
N GLY A 190 17.91 -0.17 5.18
CA GLY A 190 16.75 0.45 5.81
C GLY A 190 16.31 1.77 5.18
N PHE A 191 17.08 2.30 4.21
CA PHE A 191 16.77 3.58 3.57
C PHE A 191 15.34 3.61 3.03
N ASN A 192 14.54 4.56 3.50
CA ASN A 192 13.12 4.78 3.18
C ASN A 192 12.19 3.57 3.37
N SER A 193 12.68 2.44 3.93
CA SER A 193 11.86 1.22 4.05
C SER A 193 10.68 1.38 5.01
N LYS A 194 10.89 2.08 6.11
CA LYS A 194 9.85 2.38 7.12
C LYS A 194 8.95 3.52 6.66
N GLU A 195 9.52 4.51 5.99
CA GLU A 195 8.87 5.72 5.51
C GLU A 195 7.73 5.43 4.53
N VAL A 196 7.90 4.42 3.67
CA VAL A 196 6.85 3.96 2.76
C VAL A 196 5.59 3.52 3.52
N PHE A 197 5.74 2.76 4.61
CA PHE A 197 4.60 2.29 5.42
C PHE A 197 4.01 3.41 6.27
N ILE A 198 4.83 4.31 6.81
CA ILE A 198 4.38 5.53 7.51
C ILE A 198 3.49 6.36 6.57
N LYS A 199 3.95 6.60 5.34
CA LYS A 199 3.19 7.35 4.34
C LYS A 199 1.88 6.66 4.01
N ALA A 200 1.90 5.32 3.87
CA ALA A 200 0.70 4.53 3.60
C ALA A 200 -0.35 4.66 4.73
N VAL A 201 0.07 4.55 6.00
CA VAL A 201 -0.83 4.74 7.16
C VAL A 201 -1.46 6.12 7.14
N LYS A 202 -0.64 7.17 7.01
CA LYS A 202 -1.11 8.56 7.03
C LYS A 202 -2.12 8.83 5.90
N LEU A 203 -1.82 8.39 4.68
CA LEU A 203 -2.72 8.54 3.54
C LEU A 203 -4.05 7.83 3.75
N LEU A 204 -4.01 6.58 4.20
CA LEU A 204 -5.22 5.78 4.43
C LEU A 204 -6.06 6.34 5.57
N TYR A 205 -5.43 6.85 6.62
CA TYR A 205 -6.11 7.51 7.73
C TYR A 205 -6.85 8.78 7.30
N ILE A 206 -6.20 9.65 6.50
CA ILE A 206 -6.85 10.87 5.99
C ILE A 206 -8.02 10.52 5.08
N ASN A 207 -7.86 9.55 4.19
CA ASN A 207 -8.95 9.11 3.32
C ASN A 207 -10.13 8.57 4.13
N TYR A 208 -9.87 7.79 5.18
CA TYR A 208 -10.89 7.32 6.11
C TYR A 208 -11.61 8.46 6.82
N ARG A 209 -10.89 9.47 7.32
CA ARG A 209 -11.47 10.66 7.94
C ARG A 209 -12.37 11.45 6.99
N LYS A 210 -11.90 11.68 5.76
CA LYS A 210 -12.65 12.40 4.72
C LYS A 210 -13.94 11.66 4.35
N TYR A 211 -13.86 10.35 4.21
CA TYR A 211 -15.03 9.51 3.93
C TYR A 211 -16.10 9.63 5.05
N ASN A 212 -15.69 9.50 6.29
CA ASN A 212 -16.60 9.58 7.44
C ASN A 212 -17.17 10.99 7.66
N SER A 213 -16.36 12.04 7.47
CA SER A 213 -16.85 13.43 7.56
C SER A 213 -17.83 13.78 6.44
N GLY A 214 -17.61 13.26 5.23
CA GLY A 214 -18.54 13.40 4.09
C GLY A 214 -19.86 12.67 4.30
N GLN A 215 -19.85 11.51 4.93
CA GLN A 215 -21.07 10.80 5.33
C GLN A 215 -21.84 11.53 6.45
N ALA A 216 -21.15 12.04 7.46
CA ALA A 216 -21.78 12.82 8.52
C ALA A 216 -22.50 14.07 7.98
N ALA A 217 -21.94 14.73 6.96
CA ALA A 217 -22.58 15.88 6.29
C ALA A 217 -23.81 15.50 5.44
N ASN A 218 -23.86 14.26 4.94
CA ASN A 218 -25.00 13.75 4.17
C ASN A 218 -26.11 13.16 5.06
N ASP A 219 -25.74 12.58 6.21
CA ASP A 219 -26.70 12.01 7.18
C ASP A 219 -27.51 13.08 7.93
N THR A 220 -26.96 14.29 8.07
CA THR A 220 -27.72 15.43 8.59
C THR A 220 -28.81 15.90 7.61
N LYS A 221 -28.78 15.46 6.33
CA LYS A 221 -29.82 15.75 5.33
C LYS A 221 -30.81 14.60 5.10
N LYS A 222 -30.58 13.43 5.66
CA LYS A 222 -31.49 12.26 5.57
C LYS A 222 -31.51 11.53 6.91
N THR A 223 -32.48 11.88 7.73
CA THR A 223 -32.92 11.05 8.86
C THR A 223 -33.38 9.69 8.32
N GLY A 224 -32.64 8.64 8.56
CA GLY A 224 -33.06 7.26 8.31
C GLY A 224 -32.03 6.40 7.58
N ASN A 225 -31.20 5.75 8.32
CA ASN A 225 -30.68 4.38 8.23
C ASN A 225 -29.20 4.26 8.61
N LYS A 226 -28.98 4.02 9.88
CA LYS A 226 -27.79 3.35 10.38
C LYS A 226 -27.78 1.92 9.86
N LYS A 227 -26.90 1.59 8.90
CA LYS A 227 -26.47 0.20 8.66
C LYS A 227 -25.55 0.12 7.42
N LEU A 228 -24.27 0.39 7.53
CA LEU A 228 -23.33 -0.11 6.53
C LEU A 228 -21.95 -0.53 7.12
N GLY A 229 -21.50 0.08 8.21
CA GLY A 229 -20.24 -0.32 8.85
C GLY A 229 -20.32 -1.63 9.66
N LYS A 230 -21.52 -1.99 10.17
CA LYS A 230 -21.75 -3.24 10.90
C LYS A 230 -21.96 -4.44 9.96
N GLU A 231 -22.57 -4.27 8.80
CA GLU A 231 -22.87 -5.37 7.90
C GLU A 231 -21.64 -6.01 7.25
N LEU A 232 -20.54 -5.27 7.05
CA LEU A 232 -19.29 -5.83 6.53
C LEU A 232 -18.57 -6.68 7.59
N LEU A 233 -18.62 -6.28 8.86
CA LEU A 233 -18.06 -7.03 9.98
C LEU A 233 -18.88 -8.27 10.35
N ASP A 234 -20.20 -8.20 10.21
CA ASP A 234 -21.10 -9.32 10.53
C ASP A 234 -21.14 -10.39 9.43
N LYS A 235 -20.90 -10.01 8.16
CA LYS A 235 -20.77 -10.98 7.06
C LYS A 235 -19.47 -11.81 7.16
N GLU A 236 -18.39 -11.26 7.66
CA GLU A 236 -17.17 -12.03 7.93
C GLU A 236 -17.32 -12.98 9.12
N LYS A 237 -18.06 -12.58 10.17
CA LYS A 237 -18.32 -13.45 11.33
C LYS A 237 -19.25 -14.63 11.01
N LYS A 238 -20.19 -14.47 10.07
CA LYS A 238 -21.09 -15.56 9.65
C LYS A 238 -20.36 -16.61 8.79
N ARG A 239 -19.43 -16.20 7.92
CA ARG A 239 -18.69 -17.16 7.08
C ARG A 239 -17.67 -18.01 7.84
N LYS A 240 -17.21 -17.58 9.03
CA LYS A 240 -16.33 -18.39 9.89
C LYS A 240 -17.05 -19.47 10.71
N ARG A 241 -18.39 -19.46 10.77
CA ARG A 241 -19.18 -20.49 11.46
C ARG A 241 -19.65 -21.62 10.54
N ASP A 242 -19.60 -21.43 9.24
CA ASP A 242 -20.12 -22.42 8.26
C ASP A 242 -19.01 -23.25 7.59
N CYS A 243 -17.78 -23.18 8.11
CA CYS A 243 -16.65 -24.04 7.72
C CYS A 243 -16.05 -24.72 8.98
N CYS A 244 -16.82 -25.59 9.58
CA CYS A 244 -16.37 -26.70 10.43
C CYS A 244 -17.20 -27.92 10.08
#